data_d48f23089f238ba271584fccc3a538d2
#
_entry.id   d48f23089f238ba271584fccc3a538d2
#
_cell.length_a   1.000
_cell.length_b   1.000
_cell.length_c   1.000
_cell.angle_alpha   90.00
_cell.angle_beta   90.00
_cell.angle_gamma   90.00
#
_symmetry.space_group_name_H-M   'P 1'
#
loop_
_entity.id
_entity.type
_entity.pdbx_description
1 polymer ?
#
loop_
_entity_poly.entity_id
_entity_poly.type
_entity_poly.pdbx_seq_one_letter_code
_entity_poly.pdbx_strand_id
1 'polypeptide(L)'
;MEIKMTKKNDKKVENKIEVRLQPLNNQTLKIKLIGKTPLLMDKMSEDVKQGILEKQSGMAKGNKKKIRNINKEVENAIHKTSKGIVGFPAFGFKKGMIEVTSFLGDKFFSKKLVSGAVRIINQEDGLVKINSKKQDVLEHTIHGQTKFNPCFHDWSCELVIQYDANNISPSDIVTLLNYAGFYYGVGSWRPKCTGGGSGEYGTYEVQTN
;
A
#
# COMPACT_ATOMS: atom_id res chain seq x y z
N MET A 1 -51.88 64.55 -28.40
CA MET A 1 -51.87 63.59 -27.27
C MET A 1 -50.78 62.56 -27.56
N GLU A 2 -49.55 62.85 -27.11
CA GLU A 2 -48.37 62.00 -27.36
C GLU A 2 -48.15 61.05 -26.19
N ILE A 3 -48.17 59.75 -26.50
CA ILE A 3 -47.90 58.73 -25.51
C ILE A 3 -46.38 58.45 -25.54
N LYS A 4 -45.67 58.92 -24.52
CA LYS A 4 -44.24 58.54 -24.28
C LYS A 4 -44.16 57.14 -23.68
N MET A 5 -43.72 56.19 -24.48
CA MET A 5 -43.27 54.87 -23.92
C MET A 5 -41.91 54.99 -23.27
N THR A 6 -41.87 54.82 -21.97
CA THR A 6 -40.63 54.66 -21.19
C THR A 6 -40.14 53.24 -21.33
N LYS A 7 -38.96 53.05 -21.95
CA LYS A 7 -38.23 51.76 -21.97
C LYS A 7 -37.67 51.50 -20.57
N LYS A 8 -38.12 50.42 -19.92
CA LYS A 8 -37.52 49.88 -18.71
C LYS A 8 -36.15 49.24 -19.07
N ASN A 9 -35.09 49.79 -18.54
CA ASN A 9 -33.76 49.19 -18.61
C ASN A 9 -33.71 48.00 -17.66
N ASP A 10 -33.75 46.77 -18.18
CA ASP A 10 -33.41 45.55 -17.44
C ASP A 10 -31.90 45.53 -17.23
N LYS A 11 -31.44 45.93 -16.04
CA LYS A 11 -30.10 45.70 -15.58
C LYS A 11 -29.94 44.18 -15.33
N LYS A 12 -29.27 43.49 -16.26
CA LYS A 12 -28.83 42.14 -16.11
C LYS A 12 -27.82 42.12 -14.94
N VAL A 13 -28.23 41.62 -13.77
CA VAL A 13 -27.37 41.38 -12.63
C VAL A 13 -26.51 40.18 -12.99
N GLU A 14 -25.26 40.39 -13.40
CA GLU A 14 -24.29 39.32 -13.54
C GLU A 14 -23.88 38.87 -12.12
N ASN A 15 -24.49 37.76 -11.68
CA ASN A 15 -24.02 37.07 -10.48
C ASN A 15 -22.63 36.50 -10.76
N LYS A 16 -21.58 37.23 -10.40
CA LYS A 16 -20.21 36.72 -10.36
C LYS A 16 -20.16 35.69 -9.23
N ILE A 17 -20.06 34.41 -9.60
CA ILE A 17 -19.81 33.33 -8.66
C ILE A 17 -18.35 33.44 -8.26
N GLU A 18 -18.08 33.91 -7.05
CA GLU A 18 -16.73 33.95 -6.47
C GLU A 18 -16.39 32.56 -5.96
N VAL A 19 -15.59 31.81 -6.73
CA VAL A 19 -15.11 30.49 -6.31
C VAL A 19 -13.91 30.69 -5.39
N ARG A 20 -14.09 30.49 -4.08
CA ARG A 20 -13.00 30.46 -3.10
C ARG A 20 -12.38 29.06 -3.11
N LEU A 21 -11.24 28.94 -3.75
CA LEU A 21 -10.42 27.74 -3.70
C LEU A 21 -9.73 27.68 -2.32
N GLN A 22 -9.98 26.65 -1.54
CA GLN A 22 -9.13 26.32 -0.39
C GLN A 22 -7.92 25.54 -0.92
N PRO A 23 -6.70 26.07 -0.79
CA PRO A 23 -5.51 25.37 -1.25
C PRO A 23 -5.28 24.11 -0.40
N LEU A 24 -4.88 23.01 -1.06
CA LEU A 24 -4.44 21.81 -0.37
C LEU A 24 -3.18 22.12 0.44
N ASN A 25 -3.17 21.75 1.71
CA ASN A 25 -1.99 21.90 2.60
C ASN A 25 -1.17 20.59 2.60
N ASN A 26 -0.48 20.34 1.49
CA ASN A 26 0.36 19.15 1.35
C ASN A 26 1.64 19.30 2.17
N GLN A 27 1.78 18.45 3.18
CA GLN A 27 3.00 18.32 3.97
C GLN A 27 3.66 16.95 3.77
N THR A 28 4.90 16.83 4.20
CA THR A 28 5.68 15.59 4.08
C THR A 28 6.22 15.20 5.44
N LEU A 29 6.07 13.93 5.78
CA LEU A 29 6.55 13.33 7.03
C LEU A 29 7.47 12.15 6.71
N LYS A 30 8.65 12.12 7.32
CA LYS A 30 9.63 11.04 7.20
C LYS A 30 9.56 10.16 8.44
N ILE A 31 9.29 8.86 8.24
CA ILE A 31 9.07 7.91 9.33
C ILE A 31 9.90 6.66 9.07
N LYS A 32 10.58 6.19 10.11
CA LYS A 32 11.26 4.90 10.08
C LYS A 32 10.39 3.84 10.75
N LEU A 33 10.25 2.70 10.07
CA LEU A 33 9.57 1.52 10.58
C LEU A 33 10.60 0.45 10.93
N ILE A 34 10.33 -0.27 12.02
CA ILE A 34 11.13 -1.41 12.48
C ILE A 34 10.24 -2.63 12.52
N GLY A 35 10.66 -3.71 11.83
CA GLY A 35 9.99 -4.99 11.88
C GLY A 35 10.08 -5.62 13.28
N LYS A 36 8.96 -6.07 13.80
CA LYS A 36 8.86 -6.82 15.07
C LYS A 36 8.92 -8.32 14.83
N THR A 37 8.41 -8.75 13.69
CA THR A 37 8.49 -10.15 13.24
C THR A 37 9.08 -10.20 11.84
N PRO A 38 9.64 -11.35 11.41
CA PRO A 38 10.26 -11.47 10.10
C PRO A 38 9.28 -11.14 8.96
N LEU A 39 9.78 -10.51 7.91
CA LEU A 39 9.01 -10.21 6.70
C LEU A 39 9.13 -11.36 5.70
N LEU A 40 8.01 -12.00 5.38
CA LEU A 40 7.91 -13.00 4.32
C LEU A 40 7.48 -12.35 3.01
N MET A 41 8.25 -12.56 1.94
CA MET A 41 7.87 -12.12 0.61
C MET A 41 7.31 -13.28 -0.22
N ASP A 42 6.34 -12.99 -1.07
CA ASP A 42 5.73 -13.94 -2.01
C ASP A 42 5.31 -13.18 -3.28
N LYS A 43 6.29 -12.69 -4.01
CA LYS A 43 6.06 -12.06 -5.31
C LYS A 43 5.65 -13.13 -6.31
N MET A 44 4.55 -12.92 -7.00
CA MET A 44 4.14 -13.80 -8.10
C MET A 44 5.19 -13.78 -9.21
N SER A 45 5.72 -14.96 -9.56
CA SER A 45 6.72 -15.08 -10.62
C SER A 45 6.13 -14.76 -11.99
N GLU A 46 6.97 -14.31 -12.93
CA GLU A 46 6.53 -14.01 -14.31
C GLU A 46 6.00 -15.26 -15.02
N ASP A 47 6.59 -16.44 -14.76
CA ASP A 47 6.10 -17.71 -15.31
C ASP A 47 4.65 -18.02 -14.86
N VAL A 48 4.32 -17.73 -13.61
CA VAL A 48 2.95 -17.91 -13.08
C VAL A 48 1.99 -16.90 -13.70
N LYS A 49 2.40 -15.64 -13.82
CA LYS A 49 1.59 -14.59 -14.47
C LYS A 49 1.30 -14.94 -15.91
N GLN A 50 2.34 -15.37 -16.65
CA GLN A 50 2.20 -15.80 -18.03
C GLN A 50 1.21 -16.97 -18.16
N GLY A 51 1.33 -18.00 -17.30
CA GLY A 51 0.39 -19.11 -17.29
C GLY A 51 -1.07 -18.72 -16.99
N ILE A 52 -1.28 -17.70 -16.15
CA ILE A 52 -2.62 -17.14 -15.89
C ILE A 52 -3.15 -16.44 -17.15
N LEU A 53 -2.34 -15.62 -17.81
CA LEU A 53 -2.72 -14.91 -19.04
C LEU A 53 -3.05 -15.89 -20.16
N GLU A 54 -2.25 -16.94 -20.35
CA GLU A 54 -2.51 -18.00 -21.34
C GLU A 54 -3.84 -18.73 -21.07
N LYS A 55 -4.15 -19.00 -19.82
CA LYS A 55 -5.46 -19.57 -19.43
C LYS A 55 -6.62 -18.64 -19.75
N GLN A 56 -6.47 -17.36 -19.43
CA GLN A 56 -7.51 -16.35 -19.65
C GLN A 56 -7.75 -16.08 -21.16
N SER A 57 -6.69 -16.20 -21.99
CA SER A 57 -6.77 -16.02 -23.44
C SER A 57 -7.23 -17.27 -24.19
N GLY A 58 -7.50 -18.38 -23.49
CA GLY A 58 -7.87 -19.66 -24.14
C GLY A 58 -6.71 -20.36 -24.86
N MET A 59 -5.47 -19.87 -24.75
CA MET A 59 -4.26 -20.42 -25.37
C MET A 59 -3.52 -21.43 -24.48
N ALA A 60 -4.10 -21.86 -23.37
CA ALA A 60 -3.45 -22.78 -22.45
C ALA A 60 -3.16 -24.14 -23.09
N LYS A 61 -1.90 -24.37 -23.43
CA LYS A 61 -1.39 -25.70 -23.78
C LYS A 61 -1.20 -26.49 -22.49
N GLY A 62 -1.59 -27.79 -22.49
CA GLY A 62 -1.48 -28.64 -21.29
C GLY A 62 -0.11 -28.53 -20.61
N ASN A 63 -0.13 -28.30 -19.30
CA ASN A 63 1.07 -28.06 -18.49
C ASN A 63 1.97 -29.31 -18.50
N LYS A 64 3.08 -29.27 -19.22
CA LYS A 64 4.22 -30.17 -18.93
C LYS A 64 4.77 -29.76 -17.56
N LYS A 65 4.79 -30.69 -16.59
CA LYS A 65 5.41 -30.46 -15.27
C LYS A 65 6.87 -30.08 -15.49
N LYS A 66 7.23 -28.81 -15.24
CA LYS A 66 8.62 -28.35 -15.21
C LYS A 66 9.27 -28.89 -13.93
N ILE A 67 10.54 -29.31 -14.02
CA ILE A 67 11.34 -29.65 -12.85
C ILE A 67 11.42 -28.40 -11.98
N ARG A 68 11.10 -28.57 -10.70
CA ARG A 68 11.06 -27.48 -9.73
C ARG A 68 12.48 -27.08 -9.31
N ASN A 69 12.79 -25.80 -9.33
CA ASN A 69 14.06 -25.25 -8.83
C ASN A 69 13.75 -24.30 -7.66
N ILE A 70 13.99 -24.78 -6.45
CA ILE A 70 13.68 -24.08 -5.21
C ILE A 70 14.42 -22.74 -5.12
N ASN A 71 15.71 -22.71 -5.44
CA ASN A 71 16.51 -21.49 -5.37
C ASN A 71 15.96 -20.40 -6.30
N LYS A 72 15.55 -20.79 -7.51
CA LYS A 72 14.93 -19.85 -8.46
C LYS A 72 13.55 -19.39 -8.00
N GLU A 73 12.79 -20.25 -7.35
CA GLU A 73 11.48 -19.89 -6.78
C GLU A 73 11.63 -18.83 -5.68
N VAL A 74 12.56 -19.06 -4.74
CA VAL A 74 12.85 -18.12 -3.65
C VAL A 74 13.33 -16.78 -4.20
N GLU A 75 14.26 -16.79 -5.16
CA GLU A 75 14.77 -15.57 -5.79
C GLU A 75 13.67 -14.78 -6.50
N ASN A 76 12.79 -15.46 -7.22
CA ASN A 76 11.66 -14.84 -7.92
C ASN A 76 10.58 -14.31 -6.96
N ALA A 77 10.51 -14.85 -5.74
CA ALA A 77 9.55 -14.40 -4.73
C ALA A 77 9.99 -13.10 -4.03
N ILE A 78 11.22 -12.63 -4.25
CA ILE A 78 11.72 -11.36 -3.72
C ILE A 78 11.27 -10.20 -4.62
N HIS A 79 10.74 -9.14 -4.01
CA HIS A 79 10.54 -7.88 -4.71
C HIS A 79 11.87 -7.13 -4.84
N LYS A 80 12.28 -6.85 -6.07
CA LYS A 80 13.48 -6.05 -6.37
C LYS A 80 13.13 -4.96 -7.36
N THR A 81 13.75 -3.79 -7.18
CA THR A 81 13.71 -2.71 -8.16
C THR A 81 14.47 -3.09 -9.43
N SER A 82 14.32 -2.29 -10.49
CA SER A 82 15.11 -2.42 -11.73
C SER A 82 16.62 -2.37 -11.49
N LYS A 83 17.06 -1.72 -10.40
CA LYS A 83 18.46 -1.67 -9.95
C LYS A 83 18.88 -2.85 -9.05
N GLY A 84 18.01 -3.83 -8.82
CA GLY A 84 18.30 -4.99 -7.98
C GLY A 84 18.17 -4.74 -6.47
N ILE A 85 17.65 -3.57 -6.04
CA ILE A 85 17.47 -3.25 -4.62
C ILE A 85 16.25 -4.00 -4.10
N VAL A 86 16.41 -4.70 -2.96
CA VAL A 86 15.30 -5.37 -2.28
C VAL A 86 14.34 -4.32 -1.72
N GLY A 87 13.07 -4.48 -2.02
CA GLY A 87 12.02 -3.58 -1.57
C GLY A 87 10.72 -4.31 -1.28
N PHE A 88 9.75 -3.59 -0.75
CA PHE A 88 8.39 -4.08 -0.56
C PHE A 88 7.39 -3.10 -1.16
N PRO A 89 6.27 -3.56 -1.76
CA PRO A 89 5.30 -2.67 -2.38
C PRO A 89 4.80 -1.59 -1.42
N ALA A 90 5.00 -0.32 -1.78
CA ALA A 90 4.55 0.84 -1.00
C ALA A 90 3.04 0.77 -0.72
N PHE A 91 2.28 0.26 -1.68
CA PHE A 91 0.85 0.03 -1.54
C PHE A 91 0.50 -0.88 -0.37
N GLY A 92 1.36 -1.85 0.00
CA GLY A 92 1.13 -2.74 1.14
C GLY A 92 1.03 -1.98 2.46
N PHE A 93 1.92 -1.02 2.70
CA PHE A 93 1.89 -0.14 3.88
C PHE A 93 0.66 0.76 3.87
N LYS A 94 0.38 1.41 2.74
CA LYS A 94 -0.80 2.27 2.59
C LYS A 94 -2.09 1.47 2.81
N LYS A 95 -2.20 0.27 2.25
CA LYS A 95 -3.36 -0.61 2.44
C LYS A 95 -3.57 -0.96 3.90
N GLY A 96 -2.49 -1.25 4.64
CA GLY A 96 -2.55 -1.48 6.08
C GLY A 96 -3.18 -0.29 6.82
N MET A 97 -2.72 0.94 6.55
CA MET A 97 -3.28 2.16 7.14
C MET A 97 -4.78 2.32 6.83
N ILE A 98 -5.20 2.02 5.60
CA ILE A 98 -6.61 2.10 5.20
C ILE A 98 -7.46 1.04 5.91
N GLU A 99 -6.97 -0.19 6.01
CA GLU A 99 -7.74 -1.30 6.58
C GLU A 99 -7.95 -1.15 8.09
N VAL A 100 -6.95 -0.63 8.80
CA VAL A 100 -7.05 -0.46 10.27
C VAL A 100 -8.00 0.65 10.69
N THR A 101 -8.43 1.53 9.80
CA THR A 101 -9.46 2.53 10.12
C THR A 101 -10.75 1.88 10.63
N SER A 102 -11.08 0.67 10.16
CA SER A 102 -12.24 -0.08 10.63
C SER A 102 -12.15 -0.55 12.08
N PHE A 103 -10.93 -0.67 12.64
CA PHE A 103 -10.71 -1.00 14.06
C PHE A 103 -10.73 0.24 14.95
N LEU A 104 -10.31 1.39 14.40
CA LEU A 104 -10.28 2.66 15.15
C LEU A 104 -11.67 3.29 15.25
N GLY A 105 -12.62 2.82 14.44
CA GLY A 105 -13.98 3.36 14.36
C GLY A 105 -14.07 4.62 13.51
N ASP A 106 -15.23 4.83 12.91
CA ASP A 106 -15.48 5.94 11.96
C ASP A 106 -15.33 7.35 12.60
N LYS A 107 -15.27 7.45 13.92
CA LYS A 107 -15.08 8.71 14.62
C LYS A 107 -13.69 9.32 14.43
N PHE A 108 -12.69 8.49 14.09
CA PHE A 108 -11.31 8.96 13.94
C PHE A 108 -10.93 9.15 12.48
N PHE A 109 -11.12 8.10 11.63
CA PHE A 109 -10.71 8.15 10.22
C PHE A 109 -11.65 7.34 9.34
N SER A 110 -12.08 7.90 8.22
CA SER A 110 -12.75 7.14 7.19
C SER A 110 -11.73 6.50 6.23
N LYS A 111 -12.04 5.30 5.72
CA LYS A 111 -11.23 4.64 4.67
C LYS A 111 -10.99 5.54 3.45
N LYS A 112 -12.01 6.32 3.07
CA LYS A 112 -11.95 7.24 1.92
C LYS A 112 -10.95 8.37 2.17
N LEU A 113 -10.96 8.94 3.38
CA LEU A 113 -10.04 10.00 3.76
C LEU A 113 -8.59 9.53 3.70
N VAL A 114 -8.24 8.44 4.39
CA VAL A 114 -6.87 7.89 4.41
C VAL A 114 -6.42 7.49 3.00
N SER A 115 -7.31 6.88 2.21
CA SER A 115 -7.01 6.50 0.83
C SER A 115 -6.66 7.70 -0.07
N GLY A 116 -7.39 8.80 0.06
CA GLY A 116 -7.23 10.01 -0.76
C GLY A 116 -6.13 10.95 -0.28
N ALA A 117 -6.04 11.16 1.04
CA ALA A 117 -5.20 12.20 1.65
C ALA A 117 -3.76 11.75 1.97
N VAL A 118 -3.42 10.46 1.85
CA VAL A 118 -2.09 9.92 2.20
C VAL A 118 -1.43 9.27 0.99
N ARG A 119 -0.15 9.60 0.75
CA ARG A 119 0.67 9.03 -0.34
C ARG A 119 2.07 8.70 0.18
N ILE A 120 2.62 7.55 -0.21
CA ILE A 120 4.02 7.20 0.03
C ILE A 120 4.80 7.60 -1.22
N ILE A 121 5.76 8.52 -1.09
CA ILE A 121 6.44 9.15 -2.23
C ILE A 121 7.88 8.68 -2.45
N ASN A 122 8.53 8.04 -1.46
CA ASN A 122 9.89 7.52 -1.56
C ASN A 122 9.93 6.08 -2.10
N GLN A 123 9.31 5.86 -3.24
CA GLN A 123 9.25 4.54 -3.87
C GLN A 123 10.00 4.53 -5.20
N GLU A 124 10.68 3.43 -5.49
CA GLU A 124 11.29 3.14 -6.79
C GLU A 124 10.61 1.89 -7.35
N ASP A 125 10.10 1.96 -8.58
CA ASP A 125 9.29 0.89 -9.19
C ASP A 125 8.09 0.44 -8.34
N GLY A 126 7.49 1.37 -7.57
CA GLY A 126 6.42 1.05 -6.64
C GLY A 126 6.86 0.38 -5.33
N LEU A 127 8.18 0.24 -5.11
CA LEU A 127 8.76 -0.42 -3.95
C LEU A 127 9.42 0.58 -3.00
N VAL A 128 9.23 0.37 -1.71
CA VAL A 128 10.02 1.00 -0.64
C VAL A 128 11.18 0.08 -0.29
N LYS A 129 12.38 0.62 -0.21
CA LYS A 129 13.59 -0.14 0.13
C LYS A 129 13.45 -0.80 1.50
N ILE A 130 13.76 -2.09 1.57
CA ILE A 130 13.86 -2.87 2.81
C ILE A 130 15.33 -3.06 3.16
N ASN A 131 15.71 -2.73 4.39
CA ASN A 131 16.99 -3.08 4.96
C ASN A 131 16.76 -4.26 5.91
N SER A 132 17.59 -5.29 5.83
CA SER A 132 17.52 -6.48 6.70
C SER A 132 18.91 -6.92 7.07
N LYS A 133 19.08 -7.44 8.28
CA LYS A 133 20.38 -7.95 8.75
C LYS A 133 20.62 -9.41 8.34
N LYS A 134 19.55 -10.19 8.20
CA LYS A 134 19.62 -11.60 7.85
C LYS A 134 18.47 -11.99 6.94
N GLN A 135 18.78 -12.79 5.93
CA GLN A 135 17.82 -13.42 5.05
C GLN A 135 17.98 -14.94 5.12
N ASP A 136 16.87 -15.65 5.25
CA ASP A 136 16.79 -17.10 5.09
C ASP A 136 15.54 -17.51 4.32
N VAL A 137 15.20 -18.79 4.33
CA VAL A 137 14.06 -19.34 3.59
C VAL A 137 13.15 -20.06 4.58
N LEU A 138 11.88 -19.67 4.60
CA LEU A 138 10.86 -20.39 5.34
C LEU A 138 10.20 -21.43 4.42
N GLU A 139 10.32 -22.68 4.81
CA GLU A 139 9.59 -23.81 4.21
C GLU A 139 8.26 -24.00 4.95
N HIS A 140 7.17 -24.12 4.21
CA HIS A 140 5.87 -24.45 4.76
C HIS A 140 4.99 -25.18 3.75
N THR A 141 4.02 -25.95 4.25
CA THR A 141 3.09 -26.72 3.41
C THR A 141 1.70 -26.12 3.47
N ILE A 142 1.12 -25.83 2.30
CA ILE A 142 -0.28 -25.36 2.15
C ILE A 142 -1.00 -26.31 1.19
N HIS A 143 -2.11 -26.86 1.62
CA HIS A 143 -2.92 -27.77 0.78
C HIS A 143 -2.10 -28.89 0.10
N GLY A 144 -1.16 -29.48 0.83
CA GLY A 144 -0.28 -30.54 0.32
C GLY A 144 0.81 -30.09 -0.66
N GLN A 145 1.00 -28.78 -0.83
CA GLN A 145 2.10 -28.20 -1.61
C GLN A 145 3.10 -27.50 -0.72
N THR A 146 4.36 -27.92 -0.77
CA THR A 146 5.46 -27.23 -0.09
C THR A 146 5.79 -25.94 -0.82
N LYS A 147 5.81 -24.82 -0.09
CA LYS A 147 6.25 -23.50 -0.55
C LYS A 147 7.50 -23.08 0.19
N PHE A 148 8.32 -22.29 -0.48
CA PHE A 148 9.56 -21.72 0.03
C PHE A 148 9.48 -20.20 -0.13
N ASN A 149 9.39 -19.48 0.99
CA ASN A 149 9.31 -18.03 0.97
C ASN A 149 10.59 -17.40 1.51
N PRO A 150 11.17 -16.38 0.84
CA PRO A 150 12.24 -15.60 1.40
C PRO A 150 11.78 -14.88 2.66
N CYS A 151 12.56 -15.01 3.72
CA CYS A 151 12.30 -14.52 5.06
C CYS A 151 13.37 -13.50 5.47
N PHE A 152 12.98 -12.28 5.76
CA PHE A 152 13.87 -11.17 6.13
C PHE A 152 13.73 -10.86 7.61
N HIS A 153 14.81 -11.08 8.37
CA HIS A 153 14.87 -10.81 9.81
C HIS A 153 15.40 -9.42 10.11
N ASP A 154 15.05 -8.88 11.26
CA ASP A 154 15.50 -7.56 11.73
C ASP A 154 15.41 -6.49 10.64
N TRP A 155 14.29 -6.51 9.94
CA TRP A 155 14.06 -5.61 8.83
C TRP A 155 13.60 -4.23 9.28
N SER A 156 13.93 -3.24 8.46
CA SER A 156 13.45 -1.87 8.63
C SER A 156 13.25 -1.22 7.28
N CYS A 157 12.43 -0.19 7.26
CA CYS A 157 12.29 0.68 6.09
C CYS A 157 12.01 2.12 6.52
N GLU A 158 12.21 3.02 5.59
CA GLU A 158 11.86 4.43 5.75
C GLU A 158 10.73 4.77 4.80
N LEU A 159 9.68 5.39 5.32
CA LEU A 159 8.57 5.93 4.54
C LEU A 159 8.67 7.44 4.51
N VAL A 160 8.54 8.02 3.32
CA VAL A 160 8.30 9.46 3.15
C VAL A 160 6.85 9.60 2.70
N ILE A 161 6.04 10.15 3.58
CA ILE A 161 4.58 10.23 3.43
C ILE A 161 4.19 11.66 3.14
N GLN A 162 3.58 11.89 1.98
CA GLN A 162 2.89 13.13 1.67
C GLN A 162 1.44 13.02 2.12
N TYR A 163 0.92 14.03 2.79
CA TYR A 163 -0.43 14.04 3.33
C TYR A 163 -1.05 15.43 3.30
N ASP A 164 -2.37 15.51 3.32
CA ASP A 164 -3.11 16.76 3.43
C ASP A 164 -3.28 17.12 4.91
N ALA A 165 -2.49 18.11 5.37
CA ALA A 165 -2.47 18.55 6.77
C ALA A 165 -3.73 19.29 7.23
N ASN A 166 -4.65 19.63 6.35
CA ASN A 166 -5.96 20.14 6.72
C ASN A 166 -6.87 19.04 7.31
N ASN A 167 -6.62 17.77 6.94
CA ASN A 167 -7.49 16.66 7.27
C ASN A 167 -6.84 15.56 8.13
N ILE A 168 -5.51 15.46 8.12
CA ILE A 168 -4.76 14.41 8.82
C ILE A 168 -3.53 15.05 9.46
N SER A 169 -3.31 14.82 10.77
CA SER A 169 -2.12 15.29 11.48
C SER A 169 -0.96 14.28 11.40
N PRO A 170 0.30 14.71 11.68
CA PRO A 170 1.42 13.78 11.82
C PRO A 170 1.20 12.68 12.87
N SER A 171 0.58 13.01 14.01
CA SER A 171 0.26 12.03 15.05
C SER A 171 -0.76 11.00 14.59
N ASP A 172 -1.70 11.39 13.73
CA ASP A 172 -2.67 10.47 13.13
C ASP A 172 -1.98 9.46 12.23
N ILE A 173 -1.00 9.91 11.43
CA ILE A 173 -0.21 9.04 10.53
C ILE A 173 0.59 8.02 11.36
N VAL A 174 1.25 8.46 12.43
CA VAL A 174 1.98 7.57 13.35
C VAL A 174 1.03 6.55 13.99
N THR A 175 -0.13 6.97 14.44
CA THR A 175 -1.16 6.10 15.00
C THR A 175 -1.62 5.06 13.99
N LEU A 176 -1.99 5.48 12.77
CA LEU A 176 -2.40 4.59 11.70
C LEU A 176 -1.31 3.57 11.34
N LEU A 177 -0.04 3.99 11.30
CA LEU A 177 1.08 3.08 11.01
C LEU A 177 1.29 2.07 12.12
N ASN A 178 1.25 2.46 13.40
CA ASN A 178 1.40 1.54 14.52
C ASN A 178 0.26 0.51 14.55
N TYR A 179 -0.99 0.94 14.37
CA TYR A 179 -2.12 0.02 14.25
C TYR A 179 -1.99 -0.88 13.02
N ALA A 180 -1.57 -0.33 11.88
CA ALA A 180 -1.33 -1.12 10.68
C ALA A 180 -0.23 -2.17 10.90
N GLY A 181 0.85 -1.80 11.59
CA GLY A 181 1.93 -2.72 11.92
C GLY A 181 1.50 -3.86 12.82
N PHE A 182 0.68 -3.58 13.81
CA PHE A 182 0.22 -4.58 14.78
C PHE A 182 -0.93 -5.44 14.23
N TYR A 183 -1.98 -4.83 13.71
CA TYR A 183 -3.21 -5.55 13.34
C TYR A 183 -3.22 -6.08 11.90
N TYR A 184 -2.43 -5.49 11.00
CA TYR A 184 -2.47 -5.85 9.59
C TYR A 184 -1.16 -6.46 9.09
N GLY A 185 -0.01 -5.87 9.44
CA GLY A 185 1.30 -6.28 8.96
C GLY A 185 1.50 -6.10 7.46
N VAL A 186 2.64 -6.55 6.95
CA VAL A 186 3.00 -6.56 5.52
C VAL A 186 3.58 -7.92 5.12
N GLY A 187 3.51 -8.25 3.83
CA GLY A 187 4.01 -9.50 3.31
C GLY A 187 3.02 -10.66 3.43
N SER A 188 3.53 -11.88 3.27
CA SER A 188 2.77 -13.10 3.42
C SER A 188 2.64 -13.50 4.88
N TRP A 189 1.60 -14.24 5.21
CA TRP A 189 1.34 -14.73 6.59
C TRP A 189 1.27 -13.63 7.64
N ARG A 190 0.82 -12.44 7.25
CA ARG A 190 0.58 -11.33 8.15
C ARG A 190 -0.68 -11.54 9.01
N PRO A 191 -0.85 -10.83 10.14
CA PRO A 191 -1.97 -11.01 11.08
C PRO A 191 -3.35 -10.92 10.43
N LYS A 192 -3.59 -9.94 9.55
CA LYS A 192 -4.84 -9.84 8.83
C LYS A 192 -4.69 -10.23 7.38
N CYS A 193 -5.22 -11.41 7.05
CA CYS A 193 -5.44 -11.82 5.66
C CYS A 193 -6.91 -11.67 5.30
N THR A 194 -7.21 -11.03 4.18
CA THR A 194 -8.49 -11.14 3.52
C THR A 194 -8.62 -12.59 3.06
N GLY A 195 -9.42 -13.40 3.74
CA GLY A 195 -9.57 -14.81 3.38
C GLY A 195 -9.35 -15.81 4.51
N GLY A 196 -9.18 -15.36 5.75
CA GLY A 196 -9.30 -16.24 6.92
C GLY A 196 -8.01 -16.88 7.45
N GLY A 197 -6.83 -16.47 6.98
CA GLY A 197 -5.57 -16.87 7.60
C GLY A 197 -5.08 -15.82 8.59
N SER A 198 -4.79 -16.18 9.84
CA SER A 198 -4.08 -15.32 10.78
C SER A 198 -2.64 -15.79 10.88
N GLY A 199 -1.70 -15.02 10.35
CA GLY A 199 -0.27 -15.24 10.55
C GLY A 199 0.30 -14.20 11.51
N GLU A 200 1.59 -14.33 11.81
CA GLU A 200 2.29 -13.44 12.75
C GLU A 200 3.51 -12.75 12.12
N TYR A 201 3.67 -12.89 10.81
CA TYR A 201 4.81 -12.34 10.08
C TYR A 201 4.55 -10.91 9.61
N GLY A 202 5.65 -10.15 9.41
CA GLY A 202 5.61 -8.82 8.82
C GLY A 202 4.94 -7.77 9.69
N THR A 203 4.88 -7.97 11.00
CA THR A 203 4.45 -6.93 11.95
C THR A 203 5.56 -5.90 12.14
N TYR A 204 5.19 -4.67 12.44
CA TYR A 204 6.14 -3.56 12.59
C TYR A 204 5.62 -2.48 13.52
N GLU A 205 6.50 -1.60 13.92
CA GLU A 205 6.17 -0.38 14.67
C GLU A 205 6.93 0.82 14.11
N VAL A 206 6.43 2.01 14.41
CA VAL A 206 7.14 3.26 14.16
C VAL A 206 8.28 3.39 15.17
N GLN A 207 9.49 3.66 14.68
CA GLN A 207 10.61 3.99 15.57
C GLN A 207 10.32 5.34 16.24
N THR A 208 10.16 5.33 17.54
CA THR A 208 10.20 6.53 18.39
C THR A 208 11.65 6.82 18.78
N ASN A 209 12.10 8.04 18.58
CA ASN A 209 13.41 8.52 19.07
C ASN A 209 13.41 8.61 20.59
#